data_3aa04ddada25bce737da52fde8033027
#
_entry.id   3aa04ddada25bce737da52fde8033027
#
_cell.length_a   1.000
_cell.length_b   1.000
_cell.length_c   1.000
_cell.angle_alpha   90.00
_cell.angle_beta   90.00
_cell.angle_gamma   90.00
#
_symmetry.space_group_name_H-M   'P 1'
#
loop_
_entity.id
_entity.type
_entity.pdbx_description
1 polymer ?
#
loop_
_entity_poly.entity_id
_entity_poly.type
_entity_poly.pdbx_seq_one_letter_code
_entity_poly.pdbx_strand_id
1 'polypeptide(L)'
;MHSHFLYIFVVFSYFIHYNKRKRTGKTNLKRIRPGVREALPGVKVKERKSMEVLYKSTRGNGETVTASQAILKGLSDDGGLFVPTSIPALDVPMEKLAAMSYQEVAYEVMSRFLTDFTEDELKNCIANAYDAKFDTEEIAPLTKADGVYYLELFHGATIAFKDMALSILPHLMTTAAKKNGVKNEIVILTATSGDTGKAAMAGFADVPGTKIIVFYPKHGVSPIQEKQMVTQKGANTYVVGITGNFDDAQTAVKKMFNDHELAAELDQAGFQFSSANSINIGRLVPQIVYYVYAYASLVRDGRIKDGQEINV
;
A
#
# COMPACT_ATOMS: atom_id res chain seq x y z
N MET A 1 17.79 -1.79 6.31
CA MET A 1 17.00 -2.69 5.45
C MET A 1 16.17 -3.71 6.23
N HIS A 2 16.68 -4.32 7.31
CA HIS A 2 15.99 -5.38 8.07
C HIS A 2 14.72 -4.92 8.84
N SER A 3 14.61 -3.67 9.26
CA SER A 3 13.49 -3.21 10.10
C SER A 3 12.15 -3.04 9.36
N HIS A 4 12.17 -2.76 8.06
CA HIS A 4 10.94 -2.53 7.27
C HIS A 4 10.27 -3.84 6.82
N PHE A 5 11.07 -4.86 6.51
CA PHE A 5 10.58 -6.21 6.25
C PHE A 5 9.92 -6.81 7.50
N LEU A 6 10.53 -6.57 8.67
CA LEU A 6 10.00 -7.02 9.94
C LEU A 6 8.64 -6.40 10.27
N TYR A 7 8.40 -5.14 9.87
CA TYR A 7 7.13 -4.45 10.15
C TYR A 7 5.97 -5.00 9.31
N ILE A 8 6.18 -5.22 8.01
CA ILE A 8 5.17 -5.85 7.14
C ILE A 8 4.91 -7.29 7.60
N PHE A 9 5.95 -8.02 8.00
CA PHE A 9 5.86 -9.37 8.51
C PHE A 9 5.12 -9.43 9.86
N VAL A 10 5.35 -8.49 10.76
CA VAL A 10 4.64 -8.36 12.05
C VAL A 10 3.17 -8.08 11.83
N VAL A 11 2.82 -7.17 10.92
CA VAL A 11 1.43 -6.86 10.57
C VAL A 11 0.72 -8.10 9.99
N PHE A 12 1.37 -8.82 9.09
CA PHE A 12 0.83 -10.03 8.47
C PHE A 12 0.69 -11.19 9.47
N SER A 13 1.72 -11.45 10.27
CA SER A 13 1.71 -12.51 11.30
C SER A 13 0.65 -12.22 12.37
N TYR A 14 0.51 -10.97 12.80
CA TYR A 14 -0.53 -10.56 13.76
C TYR A 14 -1.94 -10.72 13.17
N PHE A 15 -2.10 -10.41 11.90
CA PHE A 15 -3.37 -10.52 11.18
C PHE A 15 -3.87 -11.98 11.10
N ILE A 16 -3.00 -12.93 10.80
CA ILE A 16 -3.32 -14.37 10.80
C ILE A 16 -3.58 -14.89 12.22
N HIS A 17 -2.73 -14.56 13.20
CA HIS A 17 -2.87 -15.02 14.59
C HIS A 17 -4.08 -14.43 15.31
N TYR A 18 -4.45 -13.18 15.02
CA TYR A 18 -5.64 -12.54 15.61
C TYR A 18 -6.94 -13.22 15.18
N ASN A 19 -7.06 -13.56 13.91
CA ASN A 19 -8.22 -14.28 13.39
C ASN A 19 -8.34 -15.69 13.98
N LYS A 20 -7.22 -16.38 14.25
CA LYS A 20 -7.21 -17.70 14.91
C LYS A 20 -7.73 -17.61 16.36
N ARG A 21 -7.39 -16.57 17.13
CA ARG A 21 -7.87 -16.38 18.52
C ARG A 21 -9.38 -16.10 18.61
N LYS A 22 -9.97 -15.39 17.68
CA LYS A 22 -11.44 -15.17 17.64
C LYS A 22 -12.24 -16.43 17.33
N ARG A 23 -11.68 -17.36 16.53
CA ARG A 23 -12.34 -18.64 16.18
C ARG A 23 -12.28 -19.69 17.32
N THR A 24 -11.33 -19.59 18.24
CA THR A 24 -11.18 -20.55 19.35
C THR A 24 -11.93 -20.15 20.64
N GLY A 25 -12.57 -18.98 20.67
CA GLY A 25 -13.43 -18.58 21.76
C GLY A 25 -14.68 -19.45 21.83
N LYS A 26 -14.65 -20.48 22.68
CA LYS A 26 -15.79 -21.34 22.98
C LYS A 26 -16.93 -20.50 23.55
N THR A 27 -17.89 -20.13 22.74
CA THR A 27 -19.23 -19.73 23.20
C THR A 27 -20.09 -20.97 23.24
N ASN A 28 -20.56 -21.31 24.43
CA ASN A 28 -21.56 -22.35 24.67
C ASN A 28 -22.84 -22.02 23.89
N LEU A 29 -23.03 -22.62 22.75
CA LEU A 29 -24.29 -22.60 22.02
C LEU A 29 -25.14 -23.77 22.49
N LYS A 30 -26.17 -23.48 23.29
CA LYS A 30 -27.27 -24.40 23.58
C LYS A 30 -27.92 -24.81 22.25
N ARG A 31 -28.00 -26.12 22.02
CA ARG A 31 -28.76 -26.74 20.93
C ARG A 31 -30.21 -26.26 20.91
N ILE A 32 -30.62 -25.58 19.84
CA ILE A 32 -32.02 -25.35 19.51
C ILE A 32 -32.40 -26.31 18.40
N ARG A 33 -33.51 -27.05 18.60
CA ARG A 33 -34.07 -28.05 17.70
C ARG A 33 -34.61 -27.40 16.42
N PRO A 34 -34.64 -28.12 15.27
CA PRO A 34 -35.18 -27.60 14.03
C PRO A 34 -36.73 -27.69 14.05
N GLY A 35 -37.37 -26.59 13.77
CA GLY A 35 -38.80 -26.52 13.53
C GLY A 35 -39.22 -25.10 13.18
N VAL A 36 -39.91 -25.03 12.01
CA VAL A 36 -40.75 -23.92 11.52
C VAL A 36 -40.04 -22.76 10.86
N ARG A 37 -40.18 -22.72 9.53
CA ARG A 37 -40.03 -21.54 8.70
C ARG A 37 -41.22 -20.60 8.93
N GLU A 38 -40.96 -19.42 9.47
CA GLU A 38 -41.78 -18.24 9.23
C GLU A 38 -40.90 -17.08 8.81
N ALA A 39 -41.24 -16.49 7.66
CA ALA A 39 -40.59 -15.30 7.12
C ALA A 39 -40.97 -14.10 7.98
N LEU A 40 -40.03 -13.49 8.65
CA LEU A 40 -40.22 -12.21 9.31
C LEU A 40 -39.80 -11.05 8.36
N PRO A 41 -40.66 -10.03 8.22
CA PRO A 41 -40.36 -8.89 7.37
C PRO A 41 -39.41 -7.90 8.07
N GLY A 42 -38.43 -7.38 7.33
CA GLY A 42 -37.82 -6.10 7.61
C GLY A 42 -36.75 -6.05 8.70
N VAL A 43 -35.73 -6.90 8.65
CA VAL A 43 -34.48 -6.61 9.35
C VAL A 43 -33.67 -5.64 8.49
N LYS A 44 -33.73 -4.34 8.82
CA LYS A 44 -32.75 -3.36 8.33
C LYS A 44 -31.38 -3.88 8.77
N VAL A 45 -30.54 -4.26 7.82
CA VAL A 45 -29.11 -4.50 8.04
C VAL A 45 -28.55 -3.22 8.64
N LYS A 46 -28.25 -3.23 9.94
CA LYS A 46 -27.52 -2.14 10.57
C LYS A 46 -26.20 -2.03 9.83
N GLU A 47 -26.00 -0.94 9.11
CA GLU A 47 -24.67 -0.55 8.61
C GLU A 47 -23.70 -0.69 9.79
N ARG A 48 -22.75 -1.62 9.66
CA ARG A 48 -21.64 -1.70 10.60
C ARG A 48 -20.85 -0.41 10.44
N LYS A 49 -20.93 0.51 11.39
CA LYS A 49 -19.98 1.59 11.55
C LYS A 49 -18.60 0.92 11.65
N SER A 50 -17.84 0.88 10.57
CA SER A 50 -16.44 0.47 10.63
C SER A 50 -15.74 1.43 11.60
N MET A 51 -15.01 0.91 12.58
CA MET A 51 -14.19 1.76 13.44
C MET A 51 -13.19 2.47 12.55
N GLU A 52 -13.18 3.80 12.61
CA GLU A 52 -12.22 4.63 11.87
C GLU A 52 -10.81 4.27 12.31
N VAL A 53 -9.95 3.93 11.35
CA VAL A 53 -8.53 3.67 11.58
C VAL A 53 -7.77 4.96 11.36
N LEU A 54 -7.30 5.54 12.45
CA LEU A 54 -6.44 6.72 12.43
C LEU A 54 -4.97 6.31 12.42
N TYR A 55 -4.11 7.26 12.05
CA TYR A 55 -2.67 7.08 11.92
C TYR A 55 -1.93 8.01 12.87
N LYS A 56 -0.86 7.53 13.48
CA LYS A 56 0.00 8.28 14.41
C LYS A 56 1.47 8.12 14.05
N SER A 57 2.29 9.08 14.48
CA SER A 57 3.75 9.00 14.32
C SER A 57 4.34 7.87 15.16
N THR A 58 5.35 7.17 14.62
CA THR A 58 6.18 6.20 15.36
C THR A 58 7.02 6.84 16.45
N ARG A 59 7.21 8.15 16.42
CA ARG A 59 7.92 8.90 17.48
C ARG A 59 7.01 9.36 18.61
N GLY A 60 5.71 9.18 18.44
CA GLY A 60 4.71 9.44 19.48
C GLY A 60 4.34 10.93 19.67
N ASN A 61 4.95 11.81 18.89
CA ASN A 61 4.64 13.24 18.90
C ASN A 61 3.63 13.55 17.79
N GLY A 62 2.64 14.36 18.12
CA GLY A 62 1.67 14.84 17.13
C GLY A 62 0.29 14.23 17.26
N GLU A 63 -0.64 14.82 16.54
CA GLU A 63 -2.02 14.39 16.46
C GLU A 63 -2.19 13.16 15.58
N THR A 64 -3.27 12.44 15.79
CA THR A 64 -3.68 11.38 14.87
C THR A 64 -4.30 12.00 13.62
N VAL A 65 -4.00 11.41 12.47
CA VAL A 65 -4.49 11.84 11.16
C VAL A 65 -5.25 10.71 10.47
N THR A 66 -6.07 11.04 9.47
CA THR A 66 -6.74 10.04 8.63
C THR A 66 -5.75 9.37 7.67
N ALA A 67 -6.16 8.27 7.02
CA ALA A 67 -5.32 7.59 6.04
C ALA A 67 -4.95 8.50 4.87
N SER A 68 -5.92 9.26 4.34
CA SER A 68 -5.68 10.20 3.23
C SER A 68 -4.68 11.30 3.61
N GLN A 69 -4.77 11.85 4.81
CA GLN A 69 -3.81 12.84 5.33
C GLN A 69 -2.40 12.24 5.51
N ALA A 70 -2.30 11.01 6.04
CA ALA A 70 -1.04 10.32 6.19
C ALA A 70 -0.36 10.02 4.83
N ILE A 71 -1.13 9.64 3.82
CA ILE A 71 -0.65 9.41 2.44
C ILE A 71 -0.14 10.72 1.83
N LEU A 72 -0.86 11.82 1.99
CA LEU A 72 -0.46 13.13 1.46
C LEU A 72 0.83 13.64 2.10
N LYS A 73 0.94 13.58 3.41
CA LYS A 73 2.15 13.99 4.13
C LYS A 73 3.34 13.07 3.83
N GLY A 74 3.09 11.75 3.70
CA GLY A 74 4.13 10.74 3.50
C GLY A 74 5.00 10.50 4.72
N LEU A 75 5.35 11.54 5.47
CA LEU A 75 6.14 11.51 6.71
C LEU A 75 5.50 12.44 7.74
N SER A 76 5.57 12.08 9.03
CA SER A 76 5.09 12.95 10.10
C SER A 76 6.04 14.13 10.32
N ASP A 77 5.51 15.26 10.80
CA ASP A 77 6.26 16.50 11.02
C ASP A 77 7.40 16.32 12.04
N ASP A 78 7.33 15.33 12.92
CA ASP A 78 8.41 14.93 13.85
C ASP A 78 9.45 13.99 13.21
N GLY A 79 9.32 13.69 11.91
CA GLY A 79 10.18 12.78 11.16
C GLY A 79 9.91 11.29 11.45
N GLY A 80 8.82 10.96 12.16
CA GLY A 80 8.35 9.59 12.36
C GLY A 80 7.51 9.09 11.20
N LEU A 81 7.39 7.77 11.09
CA LEU A 81 6.49 7.14 10.10
C LEU A 81 5.05 7.15 10.61
N PHE A 82 4.09 7.32 9.71
CA PHE A 82 2.70 7.10 10.06
C PHE A 82 2.38 5.61 10.13
N VAL A 83 1.81 5.19 11.27
CA VAL A 83 1.36 3.81 11.51
C VAL A 83 -0.09 3.82 11.97
N PRO A 84 -0.90 2.81 11.60
CA PRO A 84 -2.28 2.74 12.06
C PRO A 84 -2.34 2.57 13.57
N THR A 85 -3.32 3.21 14.22
CA THR A 85 -3.53 3.11 15.67
C THR A 85 -3.99 1.72 16.12
N SER A 86 -4.52 0.94 15.18
CA SER A 86 -4.89 -0.46 15.38
C SER A 86 -4.74 -1.23 14.07
N ILE A 87 -4.43 -2.52 14.17
CA ILE A 87 -4.43 -3.41 13.01
C ILE A 87 -5.82 -4.02 12.87
N PRO A 88 -6.56 -3.69 11.80
CA PRO A 88 -7.90 -4.18 11.60
C PRO A 88 -7.92 -5.69 11.30
N ALA A 89 -8.99 -6.38 11.70
CA ALA A 89 -9.21 -7.76 11.31
C ALA A 89 -9.81 -7.85 9.90
N LEU A 90 -9.46 -8.90 9.16
CA LEU A 90 -10.10 -9.25 7.90
C LEU A 90 -11.26 -10.23 8.20
N ASP A 91 -12.47 -9.70 8.31
CA ASP A 91 -13.68 -10.46 8.67
C ASP A 91 -14.34 -11.17 7.47
N VAL A 92 -13.55 -11.48 6.43
CA VAL A 92 -14.01 -12.19 5.23
C VAL A 92 -13.68 -13.68 5.37
N PRO A 93 -14.65 -14.60 5.17
CA PRO A 93 -14.37 -16.02 5.16
C PRO A 93 -13.33 -16.38 4.09
N MET A 94 -12.44 -17.34 4.40
CA MET A 94 -11.35 -17.70 3.50
C MET A 94 -11.86 -18.27 2.18
N GLU A 95 -12.95 -19.03 2.20
CA GLU A 95 -13.59 -19.57 0.99
C GLU A 95 -14.05 -18.44 0.04
N LYS A 96 -14.50 -17.32 0.60
CA LYS A 96 -14.88 -16.14 -0.18
C LYS A 96 -13.65 -15.44 -0.75
N LEU A 97 -12.60 -15.23 0.06
CA LEU A 97 -11.34 -14.64 -0.40
C LEU A 97 -10.68 -15.49 -1.50
N ALA A 98 -10.72 -16.81 -1.36
CA ALA A 98 -10.17 -17.76 -2.34
C ALA A 98 -10.85 -17.69 -3.71
N ALA A 99 -12.10 -17.23 -3.76
CA ALA A 99 -12.86 -17.07 -5.01
C ALA A 99 -12.70 -15.67 -5.64
N MET A 100 -12.01 -14.74 -4.98
CA MET A 100 -11.86 -13.36 -5.42
C MET A 100 -10.68 -13.18 -6.39
N SER A 101 -10.81 -12.22 -7.30
CA SER A 101 -9.71 -11.68 -8.09
C SER A 101 -8.75 -10.90 -7.19
N TYR A 102 -7.55 -10.58 -7.74
CA TYR A 102 -6.58 -9.73 -7.02
C TYR A 102 -7.19 -8.39 -6.62
N GLN A 103 -7.94 -7.75 -7.52
CA GLN A 103 -8.57 -6.46 -7.30
C GLN A 103 -9.63 -6.51 -6.20
N GLU A 104 -10.40 -7.59 -6.13
CA GLU A 104 -11.39 -7.79 -5.06
C GLU A 104 -10.72 -8.01 -3.70
N VAL A 105 -9.65 -8.82 -3.65
CA VAL A 105 -8.83 -8.98 -2.42
C VAL A 105 -8.19 -7.66 -2.03
N ALA A 106 -7.71 -6.87 -3.00
CA ALA A 106 -7.15 -5.55 -2.75
C ALA A 106 -8.17 -4.62 -2.07
N TYR A 107 -9.41 -4.61 -2.54
CA TYR A 107 -10.47 -3.83 -1.90
C TYR A 107 -10.76 -4.30 -0.48
N GLU A 108 -10.94 -5.61 -0.26
CA GLU A 108 -11.22 -6.16 1.07
C GLU A 108 -10.11 -5.84 2.09
N VAL A 109 -8.86 -5.88 1.66
CA VAL A 109 -7.72 -5.56 2.53
C VAL A 109 -7.60 -4.06 2.74
N MET A 110 -7.51 -3.27 1.65
CA MET A 110 -7.20 -1.85 1.77
C MET A 110 -8.32 -1.04 2.41
N SER A 111 -9.60 -1.41 2.20
CA SER A 111 -10.73 -0.75 2.86
C SER A 111 -10.71 -0.84 4.39
N ARG A 112 -9.99 -1.82 4.96
CA ARG A 112 -9.81 -1.94 6.41
C ARG A 112 -8.81 -0.93 6.97
N PHE A 113 -7.86 -0.50 6.17
CA PHE A 113 -6.81 0.45 6.56
C PHE A 113 -7.13 1.88 6.11
N LEU A 114 -7.71 2.04 4.93
CA LEU A 114 -7.99 3.34 4.31
C LEU A 114 -9.46 3.73 4.53
N THR A 115 -9.86 3.81 5.80
CA THR A 115 -11.27 3.89 6.23
C THR A 115 -11.94 5.22 5.92
N ASP A 116 -11.19 6.25 5.60
CA ASP A 116 -11.71 7.55 5.15
C ASP A 116 -11.89 7.64 3.62
N PHE A 117 -11.45 6.63 2.85
CA PHE A 117 -11.78 6.50 1.43
C PHE A 117 -13.16 5.86 1.29
N THR A 118 -13.98 6.38 0.39
CA THR A 118 -15.24 5.74 0.02
C THR A 118 -14.99 4.47 -0.80
N GLU A 119 -15.99 3.60 -0.88
CA GLU A 119 -15.93 2.38 -1.69
C GLU A 119 -15.59 2.70 -3.15
N ASP A 120 -16.27 3.68 -3.74
CA ASP A 120 -16.07 4.08 -5.14
C ASP A 120 -14.68 4.68 -5.36
N GLU A 121 -14.18 5.52 -4.45
CA GLU A 121 -12.84 6.10 -4.52
C GLU A 121 -11.78 4.98 -4.52
N LEU A 122 -11.91 4.03 -3.60
CA LEU A 122 -10.91 2.97 -3.45
C LEU A 122 -10.96 1.97 -4.62
N LYS A 123 -12.17 1.57 -5.05
CA LYS A 123 -12.34 0.71 -6.23
C LYS A 123 -11.80 1.36 -7.50
N ASN A 124 -12.01 2.66 -7.67
CA ASN A 124 -11.45 3.39 -8.80
C ASN A 124 -9.90 3.44 -8.75
N CYS A 125 -9.30 3.66 -7.58
CA CYS A 125 -7.85 3.58 -7.42
C CYS A 125 -7.30 2.19 -7.78
N ILE A 126 -7.97 1.13 -7.33
CA ILE A 126 -7.59 -0.26 -7.59
C ILE A 126 -7.69 -0.59 -9.07
N ALA A 127 -8.81 -0.25 -9.72
CA ALA A 127 -9.05 -0.53 -11.13
C ALA A 127 -8.04 0.16 -12.06
N ASN A 128 -7.64 1.40 -11.71
CA ASN A 128 -6.64 2.13 -12.49
C ASN A 128 -5.19 1.70 -12.21
N ALA A 129 -4.95 0.99 -11.11
CA ALA A 129 -3.63 0.51 -10.74
C ALA A 129 -3.34 -0.89 -11.28
N TYR A 130 -4.26 -1.81 -11.09
CA TYR A 130 -4.10 -3.24 -11.40
C TYR A 130 -4.93 -3.61 -12.64
N ASP A 131 -4.47 -3.15 -13.79
CA ASP A 131 -5.09 -3.30 -15.11
C ASP A 131 -4.13 -3.97 -16.10
N ALA A 132 -4.36 -3.80 -17.39
CA ALA A 132 -3.54 -4.32 -18.48
C ALA A 132 -2.09 -3.82 -18.52
N LYS A 133 -1.65 -2.97 -17.57
CA LYS A 133 -0.23 -2.66 -17.35
C LYS A 133 0.55 -3.83 -16.74
N PHE A 134 -0.17 -4.77 -16.11
CA PHE A 134 0.38 -6.06 -15.71
C PHE A 134 0.20 -7.06 -16.83
N ASP A 135 1.22 -7.87 -17.11
CA ASP A 135 1.24 -8.83 -18.22
C ASP A 135 0.49 -10.15 -17.91
N THR A 136 -0.16 -10.21 -16.75
CA THR A 136 -1.05 -11.31 -16.34
C THR A 136 -2.30 -10.79 -15.63
N GLU A 137 -3.44 -11.43 -15.87
CA GLU A 137 -4.72 -11.12 -15.22
C GLU A 137 -4.71 -11.42 -13.71
N GLU A 138 -3.89 -12.37 -13.27
CA GLU A 138 -3.75 -12.72 -11.86
C GLU A 138 -2.96 -11.69 -11.05
N ILE A 139 -2.28 -10.75 -11.71
CA ILE A 139 -1.46 -9.67 -11.13
C ILE A 139 -0.27 -10.19 -10.32
N ALA A 140 -0.46 -11.18 -9.44
CA ALA A 140 0.55 -11.77 -8.58
C ALA A 140 0.36 -13.29 -8.51
N PRO A 141 0.62 -14.03 -9.59
CA PRO A 141 0.43 -15.48 -9.64
C PRO A 141 1.42 -16.23 -8.73
N LEU A 142 1.03 -17.47 -8.38
CA LEU A 142 1.87 -18.40 -7.64
C LEU A 142 2.36 -19.50 -8.58
N THR A 143 3.66 -19.62 -8.76
CA THR A 143 4.31 -20.68 -9.51
C THR A 143 4.98 -21.69 -8.58
N LYS A 144 4.80 -22.98 -8.83
CA LYS A 144 5.45 -24.04 -8.05
C LYS A 144 6.68 -24.57 -8.79
N ALA A 145 7.83 -24.50 -8.12
CA ALA A 145 9.07 -25.13 -8.58
C ALA A 145 9.84 -25.71 -7.39
N ASP A 146 10.52 -26.84 -7.61
CA ASP A 146 11.40 -27.50 -6.61
C ASP A 146 10.79 -27.71 -5.21
N GLY A 147 9.46 -27.93 -5.15
CA GLY A 147 8.76 -28.18 -3.89
C GLY A 147 8.33 -26.94 -3.12
N VAL A 148 8.71 -25.74 -3.56
CA VAL A 148 8.33 -24.44 -2.99
C VAL A 148 7.40 -23.65 -3.92
N TYR A 149 6.69 -22.68 -3.38
CA TYR A 149 5.86 -21.76 -4.14
C TYR A 149 6.54 -20.40 -4.24
N TYR A 150 6.59 -19.86 -5.45
CA TYR A 150 7.13 -18.54 -5.77
C TYR A 150 5.95 -17.61 -6.05
N LEU A 151 5.84 -16.55 -5.25
CA LEU A 151 4.92 -15.44 -5.51
C LEU A 151 5.59 -14.49 -6.50
N GLU A 152 5.09 -14.45 -7.72
CA GLU A 152 5.67 -13.65 -8.80
C GLU A 152 5.15 -12.22 -8.72
N LEU A 153 6.02 -11.27 -8.40
CA LEU A 153 5.69 -9.86 -8.20
C LEU A 153 6.32 -8.95 -9.28
N PHE A 154 6.76 -9.53 -10.39
CA PHE A 154 7.49 -8.83 -11.45
C PHE A 154 6.65 -8.57 -12.72
N HIS A 155 5.36 -8.80 -12.69
CA HIS A 155 4.46 -8.66 -13.84
C HIS A 155 4.06 -7.22 -14.17
N GLY A 156 4.47 -6.23 -13.35
CA GLY A 156 4.19 -4.82 -13.58
C GLY A 156 5.14 -4.15 -14.57
N ALA A 157 4.86 -2.88 -14.88
CA ALA A 157 5.49 -2.08 -15.93
C ALA A 157 7.03 -1.97 -15.83
N THR A 158 7.63 -2.11 -14.65
CA THR A 158 9.09 -1.99 -14.46
C THR A 158 9.76 -3.30 -14.07
N ILE A 159 9.01 -4.42 -14.08
CA ILE A 159 9.50 -5.76 -13.78
C ILE A 159 10.12 -5.83 -12.36
N ALA A 160 9.49 -5.16 -11.40
CA ALA A 160 9.92 -5.14 -10.01
C ALA A 160 8.71 -5.22 -9.06
N PHE A 161 8.86 -5.91 -7.92
CA PHE A 161 7.78 -6.01 -6.92
C PHE A 161 7.26 -4.65 -6.44
N LYS A 162 8.03 -3.61 -6.63
CA LYS A 162 7.67 -2.24 -6.25
C LYS A 162 6.49 -1.71 -7.06
N ASP A 163 6.25 -2.25 -8.25
CA ASP A 163 5.10 -1.91 -9.08
C ASP A 163 3.78 -2.24 -8.37
N MET A 164 3.76 -3.28 -7.53
CA MET A 164 2.57 -3.66 -6.76
C MET A 164 2.02 -2.54 -5.87
N ALA A 165 2.88 -1.64 -5.40
CA ALA A 165 2.46 -0.51 -4.57
C ALA A 165 2.58 0.84 -5.30
N LEU A 166 3.55 0.98 -6.21
CA LEU A 166 3.77 2.24 -6.91
C LEU A 166 2.83 2.46 -8.09
N SER A 167 2.14 1.42 -8.57
CA SER A 167 1.04 1.58 -9.53
C SER A 167 -0.20 2.21 -8.90
N ILE A 168 -0.49 1.94 -7.63
CA ILE A 168 -1.69 2.47 -6.96
C ILE A 168 -1.43 3.77 -6.19
N LEU A 169 -0.22 4.01 -5.71
CA LEU A 169 0.10 5.19 -4.89
C LEU A 169 -0.30 6.51 -5.54
N PRO A 170 -0.07 6.75 -6.85
CA PRO A 170 -0.52 7.99 -7.52
C PRO A 170 -2.03 8.20 -7.43
N HIS A 171 -2.81 7.14 -7.61
CA HIS A 171 -4.28 7.20 -7.53
C HIS A 171 -4.77 7.46 -6.11
N LEU A 172 -4.17 6.82 -5.11
CA LEU A 172 -4.46 7.09 -3.71
C LEU A 172 -4.11 8.53 -3.34
N MET A 173 -2.95 9.03 -3.80
CA MET A 173 -2.47 10.38 -3.49
C MET A 173 -3.33 11.47 -4.12
N THR A 174 -3.69 11.33 -5.38
CA THR A 174 -4.55 12.32 -6.07
C THR A 174 -5.98 12.31 -5.52
N THR A 175 -6.51 11.13 -5.16
CA THR A 175 -7.79 11.01 -4.46
C THR A 175 -7.73 11.66 -3.07
N ALA A 176 -6.66 11.41 -2.32
CA ALA A 176 -6.42 12.02 -1.02
C ALA A 176 -6.31 13.55 -1.11
N ALA A 177 -5.61 14.07 -2.12
CA ALA A 177 -5.51 15.51 -2.37
C ALA A 177 -6.88 16.14 -2.60
N LYS A 178 -7.68 15.55 -3.49
CA LYS A 178 -9.04 16.00 -3.78
C LYS A 178 -9.92 15.98 -2.52
N LYS A 179 -9.86 14.90 -1.75
CA LYS A 179 -10.64 14.71 -0.52
C LYS A 179 -10.31 15.75 0.54
N ASN A 180 -9.03 16.11 0.69
CA ASN A 180 -8.57 17.09 1.68
C ASN A 180 -8.56 18.53 1.15
N GLY A 181 -9.10 18.79 -0.05
CA GLY A 181 -9.18 20.12 -0.62
C GLY A 181 -7.82 20.76 -0.94
N VAL A 182 -6.78 19.91 -1.13
CA VAL A 182 -5.43 20.36 -1.49
C VAL A 182 -5.44 20.96 -2.88
N LYS A 183 -4.94 22.19 -3.00
CA LYS A 183 -4.81 22.92 -4.27
C LYS A 183 -3.39 22.91 -4.80
N ASN A 184 -2.43 22.68 -3.94
CA ASN A 184 -1.01 22.64 -4.27
C ASN A 184 -0.68 21.43 -5.15
N GLU A 185 0.21 21.62 -6.08
CA GLU A 185 0.79 20.52 -6.84
C GLU A 185 1.72 19.71 -5.93
N ILE A 186 1.59 18.38 -5.96
CA ILE A 186 2.34 17.49 -5.06
C ILE A 186 3.69 17.15 -5.69
N VAL A 187 4.78 17.55 -5.04
CA VAL A 187 6.15 17.23 -5.45
C VAL A 187 6.62 15.99 -4.69
N ILE A 188 6.73 14.88 -5.40
CA ILE A 188 7.18 13.61 -4.85
C ILE A 188 8.70 13.54 -4.89
N LEU A 189 9.33 13.54 -3.72
CA LEU A 189 10.78 13.33 -3.59
C LEU A 189 11.09 11.87 -3.32
N THR A 190 11.97 11.27 -4.11
CA THR A 190 12.34 9.86 -4.00
C THR A 190 13.86 9.70 -4.09
N ALA A 191 14.47 9.19 -3.03
CA ALA A 191 15.83 8.67 -3.08
C ALA A 191 15.80 7.19 -3.49
N THR A 192 16.70 6.76 -4.38
CA THR A 192 16.70 5.40 -4.89
C THR A 192 18.09 4.81 -5.05
N SER A 193 18.18 3.49 -4.86
CA SER A 193 19.30 2.64 -5.30
C SER A 193 19.00 1.91 -6.62
N GLY A 194 17.95 2.35 -7.36
CA GLY A 194 17.56 1.82 -8.66
C GLY A 194 16.05 1.56 -8.79
N ASP A 195 15.56 0.43 -8.32
CA ASP A 195 14.20 -0.05 -8.56
C ASP A 195 13.07 0.87 -8.09
N THR A 196 13.23 1.51 -6.92
CA THR A 196 12.19 2.41 -6.41
C THR A 196 12.02 3.62 -7.31
N GLY A 197 13.13 4.22 -7.78
CA GLY A 197 13.07 5.39 -8.63
C GLY A 197 12.38 5.12 -9.96
N LYS A 198 12.77 4.05 -10.65
CA LYS A 198 12.16 3.67 -11.93
C LYS A 198 10.66 3.36 -11.79
N ALA A 199 10.28 2.60 -10.76
CA ALA A 199 8.88 2.23 -10.54
C ALA A 199 8.02 3.45 -10.13
N ALA A 200 8.56 4.35 -9.28
CA ALA A 200 7.88 5.57 -8.92
C ALA A 200 7.71 6.51 -10.13
N MET A 201 8.76 6.69 -10.93
CA MET A 201 8.66 7.50 -12.16
C MET A 201 7.61 6.95 -13.12
N ALA A 202 7.57 5.62 -13.33
CA ALA A 202 6.59 4.99 -14.20
C ALA A 202 5.15 5.16 -13.67
N GLY A 203 4.96 5.02 -12.34
CA GLY A 203 3.65 5.18 -11.71
C GLY A 203 3.12 6.62 -11.73
N PHE A 204 4.01 7.61 -11.55
CA PHE A 204 3.63 9.03 -11.50
C PHE A 204 3.73 9.76 -12.85
N ALA A 205 4.22 9.10 -13.92
CA ALA A 205 4.35 9.73 -15.24
C ALA A 205 3.00 10.27 -15.73
N ASP A 206 3.00 11.57 -16.06
CA ASP A 206 1.84 12.32 -16.57
C ASP A 206 0.60 12.30 -15.65
N VAL A 207 0.76 11.98 -14.35
CA VAL A 207 -0.34 12.07 -13.38
C VAL A 207 -0.61 13.54 -13.04
N PRO A 208 -1.80 14.09 -13.34
CA PRO A 208 -2.11 15.50 -13.12
C PRO A 208 -1.99 15.91 -11.65
N GLY A 209 -1.49 17.13 -11.41
CA GLY A 209 -1.31 17.67 -10.05
C GLY A 209 -0.14 17.07 -9.29
N THR A 210 0.76 16.37 -9.99
CA THR A 210 1.98 15.79 -9.39
C THR A 210 3.22 16.11 -10.19
N LYS A 211 4.36 16.24 -9.49
CA LYS A 211 5.71 16.20 -10.04
C LYS A 211 6.51 15.16 -9.29
N ILE A 212 7.37 14.42 -9.97
CA ILE A 212 8.27 13.47 -9.31
C ILE A 212 9.72 13.79 -9.61
N ILE A 213 10.52 13.90 -8.54
CA ILE A 213 11.96 14.12 -8.58
C ILE A 213 12.66 12.92 -7.94
N VAL A 214 13.45 12.21 -8.72
CA VAL A 214 14.19 11.03 -8.28
C VAL A 214 15.67 11.35 -8.16
N PHE A 215 16.24 11.12 -6.99
CA PHE A 215 17.67 11.26 -6.73
C PHE A 215 18.33 9.89 -6.67
N TYR A 216 19.39 9.69 -7.47
CA TYR A 216 20.13 8.43 -7.47
C TYR A 216 21.66 8.67 -7.50
N PRO A 217 22.47 7.78 -6.89
CA PRO A 217 23.92 7.87 -6.97
C PRO A 217 24.38 7.43 -8.37
N LYS A 218 25.10 8.30 -9.11
CA LYS A 218 25.52 8.06 -10.50
C LYS A 218 26.24 6.74 -10.74
N HIS A 219 26.96 6.23 -9.74
CA HIS A 219 27.72 4.99 -9.82
C HIS A 219 27.20 3.91 -8.85
N GLY A 220 26.02 4.13 -8.27
CA GLY A 220 25.41 3.25 -7.27
C GLY A 220 24.17 2.50 -7.74
N VAL A 221 23.85 2.56 -9.04
CA VAL A 221 22.76 1.83 -9.70
C VAL A 221 23.28 1.05 -10.89
N SER A 222 22.57 -0.02 -11.29
CA SER A 222 22.97 -0.76 -12.49
C SER A 222 22.71 0.07 -13.76
N PRO A 223 23.45 -0.18 -14.86
CA PRO A 223 23.25 0.52 -16.13
C PRO A 223 21.81 0.42 -16.66
N ILE A 224 21.13 -0.71 -16.42
CA ILE A 224 19.74 -0.91 -16.83
C ILE A 224 18.82 -0.03 -16.01
N GLN A 225 18.99 0.00 -14.68
CA GLN A 225 18.18 0.83 -13.77
C GLN A 225 18.36 2.33 -14.08
N GLU A 226 19.61 2.77 -14.31
CA GLU A 226 19.87 4.15 -14.73
C GLU A 226 19.17 4.46 -16.04
N LYS A 227 19.31 3.58 -17.04
CA LYS A 227 18.68 3.75 -18.34
C LYS A 227 17.15 3.85 -18.24
N GLN A 228 16.52 2.99 -17.42
CA GLN A 228 15.08 3.05 -17.19
C GLN A 228 14.62 4.39 -16.57
N MET A 229 15.42 4.99 -15.68
CA MET A 229 15.10 6.28 -15.09
C MET A 229 15.31 7.43 -16.06
N VAL A 230 16.49 7.53 -16.72
CA VAL A 230 16.83 8.67 -17.60
C VAL A 230 16.07 8.67 -18.92
N THR A 231 15.47 7.55 -19.31
CA THR A 231 14.63 7.45 -20.51
C THR A 231 13.13 7.43 -20.21
N GLN A 232 12.74 7.49 -18.93
CA GLN A 232 11.33 7.56 -18.56
C GLN A 232 10.68 8.79 -19.19
N LYS A 233 9.59 8.58 -19.91
CA LYS A 233 8.78 9.64 -20.49
C LYS A 233 7.78 10.15 -19.44
N GLY A 234 7.41 11.42 -19.55
CA GLY A 234 6.46 12.09 -18.68
C GLY A 234 6.83 13.56 -18.52
N ALA A 235 5.90 14.48 -18.73
CA ALA A 235 6.15 15.92 -18.63
C ALA A 235 6.45 16.38 -17.18
N ASN A 236 6.09 15.56 -16.22
CA ASN A 236 6.21 15.82 -14.78
C ASN A 236 7.30 14.98 -14.09
N THR A 237 8.14 14.28 -14.84
CA THR A 237 9.18 13.37 -14.29
C THR A 237 10.57 13.99 -14.40
N TYR A 238 11.32 13.99 -13.30
CA TYR A 238 12.68 14.54 -13.21
C TYR A 238 13.60 13.53 -12.52
N VAL A 239 14.81 13.38 -13.05
CA VAL A 239 15.82 12.49 -12.46
C VAL A 239 17.13 13.25 -12.26
N VAL A 240 17.73 13.10 -11.08
CA VAL A 240 18.95 13.80 -10.68
C VAL A 240 19.99 12.79 -10.21
N GLY A 241 21.07 12.66 -10.97
CA GLY A 241 22.23 11.88 -10.56
C GLY A 241 23.12 12.68 -9.60
N ILE A 242 23.33 12.17 -8.39
CA ILE A 242 24.18 12.80 -7.38
C ILE A 242 25.58 12.16 -7.36
N THR A 243 26.56 12.95 -6.90
CA THR A 243 27.86 12.43 -6.46
C THR A 243 27.75 12.04 -5.01
N GLY A 244 27.88 10.74 -4.70
CA GLY A 244 27.69 10.18 -3.37
C GLY A 244 27.06 8.78 -3.45
N ASN A 245 26.57 8.28 -2.35
CA ASN A 245 25.90 6.99 -2.23
C ASN A 245 24.39 7.13 -1.96
N PHE A 246 23.70 6.00 -1.80
CA PHE A 246 22.26 6.00 -1.54
C PHE A 246 21.89 6.68 -0.20
N ASP A 247 22.71 6.53 0.83
CA ASP A 247 22.44 7.10 2.15
C ASP A 247 22.57 8.64 2.11
N ASP A 248 23.47 9.17 1.27
CA ASP A 248 23.60 10.60 1.01
C ASP A 248 22.33 11.15 0.36
N ALA A 249 21.81 10.47 -0.66
CA ALA A 249 20.54 10.83 -1.33
C ALA A 249 19.37 10.80 -0.34
N GLN A 250 19.26 9.72 0.46
CA GLN A 250 18.18 9.57 1.44
C GLN A 250 18.25 10.62 2.55
N THR A 251 19.46 10.95 3.00
CA THR A 251 19.69 11.98 4.01
C THR A 251 19.30 13.36 3.49
N ALA A 252 19.66 13.67 2.24
CA ALA A 252 19.28 14.94 1.61
C ALA A 252 17.75 15.07 1.46
N VAL A 253 17.08 14.03 1.01
CA VAL A 253 15.60 14.01 0.89
C VAL A 253 14.96 14.21 2.27
N LYS A 254 15.44 13.52 3.33
CA LYS A 254 14.90 13.69 4.69
C LYS A 254 15.14 15.11 5.23
N LYS A 255 16.28 15.76 4.91
CA LYS A 255 16.53 17.16 5.29
C LYS A 255 15.54 18.10 4.62
N MET A 256 15.25 17.93 3.33
CA MET A 256 14.23 18.73 2.62
C MET A 256 12.83 18.56 3.23
N PHE A 257 12.44 17.36 3.66
CA PHE A 257 11.16 17.13 4.33
C PHE A 257 11.05 17.83 5.70
N ASN A 258 12.17 18.00 6.41
CA ASN A 258 12.22 18.61 7.73
C ASN A 258 12.57 20.10 7.69
N ASP A 259 12.71 20.67 6.51
CA ASP A 259 13.01 22.09 6.30
C ASP A 259 11.71 22.89 6.22
N HIS A 260 11.35 23.52 7.34
CA HIS A 260 10.10 24.27 7.44
C HIS A 260 10.14 25.58 6.63
N GLU A 261 11.30 26.19 6.41
CA GLU A 261 11.43 27.40 5.59
C GLU A 261 11.19 27.05 4.13
N LEU A 262 11.84 26.00 3.63
CA LEU A 262 11.61 25.47 2.29
C LEU A 262 10.16 25.04 2.09
N ALA A 263 9.53 24.40 3.07
CA ALA A 263 8.13 24.00 3.00
C ALA A 263 7.18 25.20 2.87
N ALA A 264 7.46 26.28 3.60
CA ALA A 264 6.67 27.51 3.52
C ALA A 264 6.85 28.25 2.19
N GLU A 265 8.08 28.29 1.63
CA GLU A 265 8.33 28.85 0.30
C GLU A 265 7.60 28.06 -0.80
N LEU A 266 7.62 26.74 -0.70
CA LEU A 266 6.90 25.87 -1.65
C LEU A 266 5.39 26.06 -1.57
N ASP A 267 4.82 26.15 -0.38
CA ASP A 267 3.40 26.39 -0.17
C ASP A 267 2.95 27.70 -0.81
N GLN A 268 3.71 28.78 -0.62
CA GLN A 268 3.48 30.08 -1.27
C GLN A 268 3.55 30.00 -2.80
N ALA A 269 4.41 29.10 -3.33
CA ALA A 269 4.55 28.84 -4.77
C ALA A 269 3.51 27.86 -5.32
N GLY A 270 2.60 27.34 -4.49
CA GLY A 270 1.56 26.39 -4.89
C GLY A 270 2.04 24.94 -4.95
N PHE A 271 3.09 24.57 -4.20
CA PHE A 271 3.62 23.22 -4.14
C PHE A 271 3.64 22.68 -2.71
N GLN A 272 3.62 21.35 -2.58
CA GLN A 272 3.86 20.66 -1.32
C GLN A 272 4.64 19.37 -1.54
N PHE A 273 5.46 18.97 -0.57
CA PHE A 273 6.19 17.71 -0.64
C PHE A 273 5.35 16.50 -0.25
N SER A 274 5.64 15.37 -0.91
CA SER A 274 5.28 14.02 -0.48
C SER A 274 6.36 13.03 -0.91
N SER A 275 6.21 11.75 -0.55
CA SER A 275 7.21 10.72 -0.84
C SER A 275 6.60 9.46 -1.43
N ALA A 276 7.34 8.84 -2.36
CA ALA A 276 7.08 7.49 -2.86
C ALA A 276 8.03 6.43 -2.29
N ASN A 277 8.86 6.76 -1.31
CA ASN A 277 9.67 5.79 -0.58
C ASN A 277 8.81 4.96 0.41
N SER A 278 9.38 3.88 0.97
CA SER A 278 8.71 3.03 1.96
C SER A 278 8.49 3.69 3.33
N ILE A 279 8.56 5.02 3.38
CA ILE A 279 8.17 5.85 4.53
C ILE A 279 6.70 6.28 4.42
N ASN A 280 6.09 6.18 3.24
CA ASN A 280 4.69 6.51 3.00
C ASN A 280 3.80 5.30 3.24
N ILE A 281 2.79 5.44 4.10
CA ILE A 281 1.83 4.37 4.41
C ILE A 281 1.03 3.93 3.17
N GLY A 282 0.77 4.82 2.23
CA GLY A 282 0.12 4.51 0.96
C GLY A 282 0.93 3.57 0.06
N ARG A 283 2.23 3.38 0.36
CA ARG A 283 3.07 2.37 -0.26
C ARG A 283 3.13 1.07 0.54
N LEU A 284 2.86 1.10 1.85
CA LEU A 284 2.94 -0.09 2.70
C LEU A 284 1.65 -0.91 2.68
N VAL A 285 0.49 -0.26 2.78
CA VAL A 285 -0.81 -0.92 2.81
C VAL A 285 -1.06 -1.81 1.58
N PRO A 286 -0.80 -1.38 0.33
CA PRO A 286 -0.99 -2.24 -0.84
C PRO A 286 -0.14 -3.52 -0.83
N GLN A 287 0.97 -3.54 -0.10
CA GLN A 287 1.82 -4.73 -0.01
C GLN A 287 1.25 -5.82 0.90
N ILE A 288 0.25 -5.52 1.72
CA ILE A 288 -0.46 -6.54 2.50
C ILE A 288 -1.30 -7.42 1.56
N VAL A 289 -1.79 -6.84 0.47
CA VAL A 289 -2.72 -7.50 -0.46
C VAL A 289 -2.14 -8.77 -1.04
N TYR A 290 -0.93 -8.74 -1.60
CA TYR A 290 -0.37 -9.89 -2.28
C TYR A 290 -0.05 -11.06 -1.32
N TYR A 291 0.21 -10.79 -0.04
CA TYR A 291 0.34 -11.88 0.95
C TYR A 291 -1.01 -12.55 1.24
N VAL A 292 -2.07 -11.76 1.38
CA VAL A 292 -3.43 -12.29 1.58
C VAL A 292 -3.88 -13.05 0.34
N TYR A 293 -3.65 -12.50 -0.85
CA TYR A 293 -3.97 -13.13 -2.13
C TYR A 293 -3.22 -14.47 -2.32
N ALA A 294 -1.92 -14.49 -2.02
CA ALA A 294 -1.12 -15.71 -2.10
C ALA A 294 -1.66 -16.81 -1.17
N TYR A 295 -1.98 -16.46 0.08
CA TYR A 295 -2.57 -17.41 1.02
C TYR A 295 -3.93 -17.94 0.53
N ALA A 296 -4.80 -17.04 0.08
CA ALA A 296 -6.11 -17.39 -0.47
C ALA A 296 -5.98 -18.29 -1.72
N SER A 297 -5.02 -18.03 -2.59
CA SER A 297 -4.72 -18.84 -3.77
C SER A 297 -4.25 -20.25 -3.41
N LEU A 298 -3.39 -20.39 -2.40
CA LEU A 298 -2.97 -21.71 -1.91
C LEU A 298 -4.15 -22.53 -1.34
N VAL A 299 -5.09 -21.86 -0.66
CA VAL A 299 -6.32 -22.51 -0.16
C VAL A 299 -7.24 -22.88 -1.33
N ARG A 300 -7.47 -21.97 -2.29
CA ARG A 300 -8.25 -22.21 -3.52
C ARG A 300 -7.77 -23.45 -4.27
N ASP A 301 -6.46 -23.58 -4.42
CA ASP A 301 -5.83 -24.64 -5.18
C ASP A 301 -5.67 -25.95 -4.37
N GLY A 302 -6.21 -25.99 -3.14
CA GLY A 302 -6.16 -27.17 -2.27
C GLY A 302 -4.74 -27.54 -1.80
N ARG A 303 -3.80 -26.58 -1.84
CA ARG A 303 -2.40 -26.80 -1.44
C ARG A 303 -2.21 -26.73 0.06
N ILE A 304 -3.02 -25.92 0.73
CA ILE A 304 -3.09 -25.80 2.19
C ILE A 304 -4.55 -25.79 2.65
N LYS A 305 -4.77 -26.07 3.92
CA LYS A 305 -6.08 -25.91 4.58
C LYS A 305 -6.20 -24.52 5.18
N ASP A 306 -7.42 -23.98 5.28
CA ASP A 306 -7.66 -22.73 6.01
C ASP A 306 -7.14 -22.82 7.45
N GLY A 307 -6.37 -21.83 7.86
CA GLY A 307 -5.71 -21.75 9.16
C GLY A 307 -4.39 -22.52 9.26
N GLN A 308 -3.92 -23.16 8.19
CA GLN A 308 -2.58 -23.76 8.16
C GLN A 308 -1.51 -22.66 8.11
N GLU A 309 -0.47 -22.81 8.92
CA GLU A 309 0.67 -21.88 8.90
C GLU A 309 1.53 -22.11 7.64
N ILE A 310 2.02 -21.00 7.10
CA ILE A 310 3.01 -21.00 6.00
C ILE A 310 4.24 -20.20 6.41
N ASN A 311 5.39 -20.58 5.88
CA ASN A 311 6.62 -19.82 6.00
C ASN A 311 6.81 -18.97 4.73
N VAL A 312 7.20 -17.71 4.91
CA VAL A 312 7.45 -16.75 3.84
C VAL A 312 8.88 -16.23 3.95
#